data_4c824c919b9ff64736dce29844f0c996
#
_entry.id   4c824c919b9ff64736dce29844f0c996
#
_cell.length_a   1.000
_cell.length_b   1.000
_cell.length_c   1.000
_cell.angle_alpha   90.00
_cell.angle_beta   90.00
_cell.angle_gamma   90.00
#
_symmetry.space_group_name_H-M   'P 1'
#
loop_
_entity.id
_entity.type
_entity.pdbx_description
1 polymer ?
#
loop_
_entity_poly.entity_id
_entity_poly.type
_entity_poly.pdbx_seq_one_letter_code
_entity_poly.pdbx_strand_id
1 'polypeptide(L)'
;TKPYLASRFNISAMSYGSLSKTAIEALNWGAKIGDFFHNTGEGGISPYHIKHGGDLCWQIGTGYFGCRNNDGTFNREMYKASSQQDQVKLIELKISQGAKPGHGGMLPGSKVDEEIAKIRAVEIGKDVNSPPKHSAFNGPKGLINFVQELRELSGGKPVGFKLCIGSKHEFFAICKAMLELKVY
;
A
#
# COMPACT_ATOMS: atom_id res chain seq x y z
N THR A 1 -14.96 4.41 12.21
CA THR A 1 -13.50 4.51 11.97
C THR A 1 -12.74 4.28 13.25
N LYS A 2 -11.57 3.65 13.16
CA LYS A 2 -10.61 3.47 14.26
C LYS A 2 -9.50 4.50 14.06
N PRO A 3 -9.51 5.66 14.74
CA PRO A 3 -8.49 6.67 14.53
C PRO A 3 -7.10 6.16 14.95
N TYR A 4 -6.07 6.61 14.27
CA TYR A 4 -4.67 6.38 14.62
C TYR A 4 -3.97 7.72 14.86
N LEU A 5 -3.33 7.87 15.99
CA LEU A 5 -2.56 9.07 16.33
C LEU A 5 -1.18 8.97 15.67
N ALA A 6 -1.06 9.47 14.45
CA ALA A 6 0.19 9.46 13.72
C ALA A 6 1.17 10.50 14.25
N SER A 7 2.45 10.14 14.32
CA SER A 7 3.54 11.09 14.56
C SER A 7 3.64 12.09 13.39
N ARG A 8 4.28 13.24 13.63
CA ARG A 8 4.65 14.17 12.56
C ARG A 8 5.79 13.64 11.69
N PHE A 9 6.61 12.76 12.22
CA PHE A 9 7.69 12.07 11.54
C PHE A 9 7.35 10.59 11.42
N ASN A 10 7.43 10.04 10.18
CA ASN A 10 7.15 8.64 9.92
C ASN A 10 8.09 8.14 8.83
N ILE A 11 8.27 6.82 8.74
CA ILE A 11 9.09 6.22 7.68
C ILE A 11 8.27 6.09 6.41
N SER A 12 8.79 6.67 5.33
CA SER A 12 8.21 6.61 3.99
C SER A 12 8.17 5.18 3.44
N ALA A 13 7.50 5.00 2.31
CA ALA A 13 7.29 3.72 1.63
C ALA A 13 8.61 3.01 1.30
N MET A 14 8.89 1.91 2.01
CA MET A 14 10.11 1.10 1.86
C MET A 14 9.74 -0.37 1.69
N SER A 15 9.78 -0.87 0.44
CA SER A 15 9.38 -2.24 0.15
C SER A 15 10.54 -3.22 0.26
N TYR A 16 10.24 -4.42 0.78
CA TYR A 16 11.16 -5.54 0.70
C TYR A 16 11.30 -6.01 -0.76
N GLY A 17 12.53 -6.26 -1.18
CA GLY A 17 12.89 -6.51 -2.57
C GLY A 17 13.45 -5.26 -3.26
N SER A 18 12.95 -4.06 -2.96
CA SER A 18 13.65 -2.81 -3.30
C SER A 18 14.78 -2.54 -2.32
N LEU A 19 14.54 -2.77 -1.03
CA LEU A 19 15.52 -2.75 0.05
C LEU A 19 15.80 -4.16 0.57
N SER A 20 16.95 -4.34 1.22
CA SER A 20 17.33 -5.61 1.86
C SER A 20 16.50 -5.88 3.12
N LYS A 21 16.44 -7.14 3.53
CA LYS A 21 15.81 -7.58 4.78
C LYS A 21 16.33 -6.79 5.99
N THR A 22 17.64 -6.64 6.10
CA THR A 22 18.28 -5.93 7.22
C THR A 22 17.87 -4.45 7.26
N ALA A 23 17.76 -3.80 6.10
CA ALA A 23 17.31 -2.41 6.03
C ALA A 23 15.85 -2.28 6.49
N ILE A 24 14.95 -3.17 6.03
CA ILE A 24 13.54 -3.16 6.46
C ILE A 24 13.41 -3.43 7.96
N GLU A 25 14.15 -4.40 8.50
CA GLU A 25 14.16 -4.67 9.95
C GLU A 25 14.62 -3.47 10.76
N ALA A 26 15.73 -2.83 10.38
CA ALA A 26 16.26 -1.66 11.07
C ALA A 26 15.25 -0.49 11.05
N LEU A 27 14.58 -0.27 9.93
CA LEU A 27 13.55 0.76 9.81
C LEU A 27 12.33 0.46 10.70
N ASN A 28 11.86 -0.80 10.71
CA ASN A 28 10.74 -1.16 11.58
C ASN A 28 11.09 -1.08 13.06
N TRP A 29 12.32 -1.46 13.43
CA TRP A 29 12.79 -1.27 14.82
C TRP A 29 12.85 0.21 15.18
N GLY A 30 13.39 1.06 14.30
CA GLY A 30 13.37 2.52 14.50
C GLY A 30 11.97 3.06 14.68
N ALA A 31 11.01 2.59 13.89
CA ALA A 31 9.59 2.95 14.03
C ALA A 31 9.03 2.55 15.39
N LYS A 32 9.38 1.34 15.88
CA LYS A 32 8.97 0.85 17.21
C LYS A 32 9.52 1.71 18.35
N ILE A 33 10.82 2.05 18.29
CA ILE A 33 11.48 2.85 19.33
C ILE A 33 10.98 4.30 19.31
N GLY A 34 10.75 4.84 18.11
CA GLY A 34 10.37 6.25 17.92
C GLY A 34 8.86 6.51 18.02
N ASP A 35 8.06 5.46 18.23
CA ASP A 35 6.59 5.53 18.29
C ASP A 35 5.97 6.23 17.06
N PHE A 36 6.36 5.77 15.89
CA PHE A 36 5.83 6.22 14.59
C PHE A 36 5.65 5.05 13.63
N PHE A 37 4.89 5.24 12.55
CA PHE A 37 4.68 4.15 11.60
C PHE A 37 5.80 4.02 10.56
N HIS A 38 5.97 2.78 10.09
CA HIS A 38 6.76 2.41 8.93
C HIS A 38 5.81 2.07 7.77
N ASN A 39 5.89 2.82 6.66
CA ASN A 39 5.14 2.52 5.46
C ASN A 39 5.83 1.38 4.69
N THR A 40 5.09 0.30 4.41
CA THR A 40 5.62 -0.94 3.83
C THR A 40 6.09 -0.81 2.38
N GLY A 41 5.70 0.27 1.69
CA GLY A 41 5.79 0.29 0.23
C GLY A 41 4.83 -0.72 -0.43
N GLU A 42 4.79 -0.72 -1.76
CA GLU A 42 3.80 -1.49 -2.55
C GLU A 42 4.11 -2.99 -2.72
N GLY A 43 5.19 -3.49 -2.13
CA GLY A 43 5.65 -4.88 -2.29
C GLY A 43 4.95 -5.91 -1.40
N GLY A 44 3.92 -5.52 -0.64
CA GLY A 44 3.28 -6.35 0.37
C GLY A 44 3.97 -6.24 1.74
N ILE A 45 3.37 -6.88 2.75
CA ILE A 45 3.93 -6.95 4.11
C ILE A 45 4.88 -8.14 4.16
N SER A 46 6.15 -7.90 4.45
CA SER A 46 7.15 -8.96 4.64
C SER A 46 7.32 -9.33 6.12
N PRO A 47 7.88 -10.51 6.45
CA PRO A 47 8.24 -10.86 7.83
C PRO A 47 9.15 -9.82 8.49
N TYR A 48 9.97 -9.14 7.71
CA TYR A 48 10.91 -8.12 8.19
C TYR A 48 10.21 -6.82 8.60
N HIS A 49 9.06 -6.49 7.99
CA HIS A 49 8.22 -5.37 8.42
C HIS A 49 7.56 -5.59 9.77
N ILE A 50 7.29 -6.85 10.15
CA ILE A 50 6.54 -7.17 11.38
C ILE A 50 7.42 -7.61 12.55
N LYS A 51 8.69 -7.98 12.30
CA LYS A 51 9.58 -8.64 13.26
C LYS A 51 9.74 -7.88 14.59
N HIS A 52 9.81 -6.56 14.55
CA HIS A 52 10.08 -5.74 15.74
C HIS A 52 8.84 -5.08 16.35
N GLY A 53 7.68 -5.32 15.77
CA GLY A 53 6.41 -4.85 16.34
C GLY A 53 6.18 -3.33 16.18
N GLY A 54 6.88 -2.66 15.26
CA GLY A 54 6.61 -1.27 14.91
C GLY A 54 5.31 -1.13 14.14
N ASP A 55 4.58 -0.04 14.34
CA ASP A 55 3.34 0.24 13.65
C ASP A 55 3.54 0.35 12.14
N LEU A 56 2.60 -0.16 11.36
CA LEU A 56 2.67 -0.19 9.91
C LEU A 56 1.58 0.66 9.26
N CYS A 57 2.00 1.40 8.23
CA CYS A 57 1.13 1.86 7.17
C CYS A 57 1.26 0.88 5.99
N TRP A 58 0.24 0.05 5.76
CA TRP A 58 0.29 -0.88 4.63
C TRP A 58 -0.05 -0.18 3.33
N GLN A 59 0.91 -0.12 2.40
CA GLN A 59 0.69 0.51 1.10
C GLN A 59 0.22 -0.52 0.07
N ILE A 60 -0.89 -0.20 -0.60
CA ILE A 60 -1.47 -0.98 -1.70
C ILE A 60 -1.20 -0.26 -3.02
N GLY A 61 -0.35 -0.84 -3.86
CA GLY A 61 -0.09 -0.34 -5.22
C GLY A 61 -1.02 -0.97 -6.26
N THR A 62 -0.83 -0.57 -7.50
CA THR A 62 -1.63 -1.03 -8.65
C THR A 62 -1.46 -2.50 -8.99
N GLY A 63 -0.38 -3.14 -8.48
CA GLY A 63 -0.13 -4.57 -8.61
C GLY A 63 -0.79 -5.40 -7.52
N TYR A 64 -1.41 -4.79 -6.50
CA TYR A 64 -2.06 -5.45 -5.35
C TYR A 64 -1.21 -6.52 -4.66
N PHE A 65 0.11 -6.35 -4.63
CA PHE A 65 1.01 -7.32 -4.01
C PHE A 65 0.67 -7.54 -2.53
N GLY A 66 0.55 -8.82 -2.16
CA GLY A 66 0.09 -9.25 -0.84
C GLY A 66 -1.44 -9.32 -0.67
N CYS A 67 -2.21 -8.87 -1.65
CA CYS A 67 -3.68 -9.01 -1.70
C CYS A 67 -4.21 -9.11 -3.15
N ARG A 68 -3.61 -9.99 -3.95
CA ARG A 68 -3.96 -10.17 -5.36
C ARG A 68 -4.36 -11.60 -5.70
N ASN A 69 -5.23 -11.73 -6.68
CA ASN A 69 -5.51 -13.01 -7.34
C ASN A 69 -4.37 -13.36 -8.34
N ASN A 70 -4.33 -14.59 -8.82
CA ASN A 70 -3.35 -15.03 -9.81
C ASN A 70 -3.39 -14.25 -11.12
N ASP A 71 -4.56 -13.72 -11.49
CA ASP A 71 -4.75 -12.85 -12.65
C ASP A 71 -4.33 -11.39 -12.42
N GLY A 72 -3.86 -11.07 -11.21
CA GLY A 72 -3.42 -9.73 -10.83
C GLY A 72 -4.51 -8.80 -10.34
N THR A 73 -5.75 -9.23 -10.26
CA THR A 73 -6.87 -8.44 -9.71
C THR A 73 -6.85 -8.38 -8.18
N PHE A 74 -7.56 -7.41 -7.61
CA PHE A 74 -7.67 -7.25 -6.16
C PHE A 74 -8.42 -8.41 -5.49
N ASN A 75 -7.85 -8.96 -4.43
CA ASN A 75 -8.43 -10.04 -3.64
C ASN A 75 -8.89 -9.52 -2.26
N ARG A 76 -10.20 -9.47 -2.06
CA ARG A 76 -10.85 -8.94 -0.84
C ARG A 76 -10.52 -9.74 0.41
N GLU A 77 -10.52 -11.07 0.32
CA GLU A 77 -10.27 -11.94 1.47
C GLU A 77 -8.81 -11.84 1.94
N MET A 78 -7.87 -11.87 1.01
CA MET A 78 -6.45 -11.66 1.34
C MET A 78 -6.22 -10.27 1.93
N TYR A 79 -6.85 -9.23 1.36
CA TYR A 79 -6.76 -7.89 1.91
C TYR A 79 -7.31 -7.83 3.34
N LYS A 80 -8.51 -8.38 3.58
CA LYS A 80 -9.14 -8.42 4.90
C LYS A 80 -8.23 -9.11 5.92
N ALA A 81 -7.69 -10.29 5.60
CA ALA A 81 -6.78 -11.01 6.48
C ALA A 81 -5.52 -10.20 6.82
N SER A 82 -4.87 -9.61 5.81
CA SER A 82 -3.63 -8.84 6.00
C SER A 82 -3.88 -7.52 6.72
N SER A 83 -4.97 -6.82 6.40
CA SER A 83 -5.30 -5.52 7.01
C SER A 83 -5.70 -5.61 8.48
N GLN A 84 -6.13 -6.78 8.96
CA GLN A 84 -6.54 -6.98 10.35
C GLN A 84 -5.38 -7.30 11.29
N GLN A 85 -4.16 -7.49 10.80
CA GLN A 85 -2.97 -7.63 11.65
C GLN A 85 -2.84 -6.43 12.59
N ASP A 86 -2.48 -6.69 13.87
CA ASP A 86 -2.44 -5.65 14.92
C ASP A 86 -1.47 -4.51 14.61
N GLN A 87 -0.35 -4.81 13.95
CA GLN A 87 0.65 -3.81 13.57
C GLN A 87 0.19 -2.90 12.41
N VAL A 88 -0.74 -3.34 11.59
CA VAL A 88 -1.30 -2.52 10.50
C VAL A 88 -2.27 -1.52 11.11
N LYS A 89 -1.86 -0.28 11.26
CA LYS A 89 -2.66 0.79 11.87
C LYS A 89 -3.43 1.62 10.86
N LEU A 90 -2.89 1.77 9.67
CA LEU A 90 -3.50 2.51 8.58
C LEU A 90 -3.12 1.90 7.23
N ILE A 91 -3.86 2.24 6.21
CA ILE A 91 -3.66 1.76 4.84
C ILE A 91 -3.48 2.96 3.92
N GLU A 92 -2.54 2.87 2.99
CA GLU A 92 -2.31 3.87 1.95
C GLU A 92 -2.50 3.26 0.56
N LEU A 93 -3.49 3.73 -0.18
CA LEU A 93 -3.69 3.36 -1.57
C LEU A 93 -2.78 4.21 -2.46
N LYS A 94 -1.77 3.59 -3.08
CA LYS A 94 -0.85 4.29 -3.96
C LYS A 94 -1.40 4.34 -5.39
N ILE A 95 -1.79 5.53 -5.82
CA ILE A 95 -2.29 5.78 -7.18
C ILE A 95 -1.12 6.07 -8.13
N SER A 96 -0.20 6.95 -7.70
CA SER A 96 0.97 7.34 -8.48
C SER A 96 2.09 7.87 -7.60
N GLN A 97 3.24 8.17 -8.18
CA GLN A 97 4.39 8.75 -7.49
C GLN A 97 5.03 9.85 -8.34
N GLY A 98 5.61 10.87 -7.69
CA GLY A 98 6.19 12.03 -8.37
C GLY A 98 7.40 11.69 -9.24
N ALA A 99 8.23 10.74 -8.83
CA ALA A 99 9.45 10.38 -9.56
C ALA A 99 9.20 9.78 -10.95
N LYS A 100 8.08 9.09 -11.15
CA LYS A 100 7.67 8.52 -12.44
C LYS A 100 6.13 8.45 -12.55
N PRO A 101 5.48 9.60 -12.76
CA PRO A 101 4.03 9.65 -12.91
C PRO A 101 3.61 8.88 -14.17
N GLY A 102 2.47 8.18 -14.10
CA GLY A 102 1.95 7.36 -15.20
C GLY A 102 2.68 6.04 -15.45
N HIS A 103 3.69 5.71 -14.66
CA HIS A 103 4.38 4.41 -14.69
C HIS A 103 4.20 3.67 -13.37
N GLY A 104 4.03 2.35 -13.44
CA GLY A 104 4.05 1.47 -12.28
C GLY A 104 5.46 1.20 -11.76
N GLY A 105 5.56 0.50 -10.64
CA GLY A 105 6.82 -0.05 -10.13
C GLY A 105 7.32 -1.21 -10.98
N MET A 106 8.63 -1.43 -10.99
CA MET A 106 9.27 -2.60 -11.60
C MET A 106 10.24 -3.24 -10.61
N LEU A 107 10.17 -4.57 -10.49
CA LEU A 107 11.17 -5.37 -9.79
C LEU A 107 11.74 -6.37 -10.79
N PRO A 108 13.06 -6.33 -11.08
CA PRO A 108 13.70 -7.30 -12.00
C PRO A 108 13.56 -8.74 -11.50
N GLY A 109 13.32 -9.67 -12.41
CA GLY A 109 13.18 -11.10 -12.10
C GLY A 109 14.38 -11.69 -11.36
N SER A 110 15.59 -11.19 -11.60
CA SER A 110 16.79 -11.58 -10.86
C SER A 110 16.74 -11.32 -9.35
N LYS A 111 15.82 -10.48 -8.89
CA LYS A 111 15.55 -10.20 -7.47
C LYS A 111 14.33 -10.95 -6.92
N VAL A 112 13.58 -11.64 -7.77
CA VAL A 112 12.36 -12.37 -7.39
C VAL A 112 12.73 -13.80 -7.02
N ASP A 113 13.19 -13.98 -5.79
CA ASP A 113 13.39 -15.29 -5.17
C ASP A 113 12.07 -15.90 -4.66
N GLU A 114 12.14 -17.07 -4.05
CA GLU A 114 10.95 -17.76 -3.50
C GLU A 114 10.23 -16.93 -2.44
N GLU A 115 10.99 -16.23 -1.59
CA GLU A 115 10.41 -15.43 -0.51
C GLU A 115 9.65 -14.22 -1.07
N ILE A 116 10.25 -13.48 -1.98
CA ILE A 116 9.63 -12.32 -2.64
C ILE A 116 8.43 -12.77 -3.49
N ALA A 117 8.57 -13.88 -4.22
CA ALA A 117 7.48 -14.44 -5.01
C ALA A 117 6.25 -14.78 -4.16
N LYS A 118 6.46 -15.39 -2.99
CA LYS A 118 5.39 -15.71 -2.03
C LYS A 118 4.74 -14.44 -1.47
N ILE A 119 5.53 -13.45 -1.05
CA ILE A 119 5.02 -12.20 -0.45
C ILE A 119 4.19 -11.41 -1.47
N ARG A 120 4.65 -11.34 -2.72
CA ARG A 120 4.01 -10.57 -3.78
C ARG A 120 2.91 -11.33 -4.53
N ALA A 121 2.80 -12.64 -4.33
CA ALA A 121 1.94 -13.56 -5.11
C ALA A 121 2.26 -13.47 -6.62
N VAL A 122 3.52 -13.72 -6.99
CA VAL A 122 4.05 -13.66 -8.36
C VAL A 122 4.94 -14.86 -8.64
N GLU A 123 5.30 -15.07 -9.93
CA GLU A 123 6.18 -16.16 -10.35
C GLU A 123 7.65 -15.84 -10.04
N ILE A 124 8.39 -16.86 -9.59
CA ILE A 124 9.83 -16.77 -9.30
C ILE A 124 10.60 -16.45 -10.59
N GLY A 125 11.60 -15.58 -10.47
CA GLY A 125 12.55 -15.28 -11.56
C GLY A 125 11.97 -14.46 -12.73
N LYS A 126 10.71 -14.03 -12.65
CA LYS A 126 10.09 -13.18 -13.68
C LYS A 126 10.06 -11.72 -13.24
N ASP A 127 10.20 -10.81 -14.21
CA ASP A 127 10.04 -9.37 -13.98
C ASP A 127 8.63 -9.07 -13.48
N VAL A 128 8.55 -8.29 -12.42
CA VAL A 128 7.28 -7.90 -11.79
C VAL A 128 7.01 -6.43 -12.07
N ASN A 129 6.05 -6.19 -12.95
CA ASN A 129 5.61 -4.84 -13.31
C ASN A 129 4.25 -4.53 -12.68
N SER A 130 4.15 -3.37 -12.03
CA SER A 130 2.85 -2.85 -11.58
C SER A 130 2.17 -2.15 -12.75
N PRO A 131 0.86 -2.38 -12.98
CA PRO A 131 0.10 -1.65 -14.01
C PRO A 131 0.12 -0.14 -13.78
N PRO A 132 -0.10 0.70 -14.81
CA PRO A 132 -0.11 2.15 -14.65
C PRO A 132 -1.33 2.67 -13.87
N LYS A 133 -2.38 1.87 -13.73
CA LYS A 133 -3.61 2.22 -13.01
C LYS A 133 -4.18 1.03 -12.24
N HIS A 134 -4.98 1.32 -11.22
CA HIS A 134 -5.75 0.29 -10.51
C HIS A 134 -6.84 -0.30 -11.41
N SER A 135 -7.03 -1.62 -11.33
CA SER A 135 -8.12 -2.32 -12.02
C SER A 135 -9.43 -2.35 -11.22
N ALA A 136 -9.35 -2.14 -9.89
CA ALA A 136 -10.50 -2.24 -8.99
C ALA A 136 -11.48 -1.07 -9.09
N PHE A 137 -11.06 0.07 -9.65
CA PHE A 137 -11.92 1.25 -9.77
C PHE A 137 -11.56 2.10 -10.99
N ASN A 138 -12.48 3.01 -11.34
CA ASN A 138 -12.27 3.99 -12.40
C ASN A 138 -12.82 5.37 -11.97
N GLY A 139 -12.05 6.42 -12.26
CA GLY A 139 -12.41 7.80 -11.97
C GLY A 139 -12.50 8.16 -10.47
N PRO A 140 -12.73 9.45 -10.16
CA PRO A 140 -12.71 9.95 -8.79
C PRO A 140 -13.73 9.29 -7.86
N LYS A 141 -14.98 9.12 -8.32
CA LYS A 141 -16.02 8.46 -7.49
C LYS A 141 -15.69 7.00 -7.23
N GLY A 142 -15.16 6.29 -8.23
CA GLY A 142 -14.70 4.91 -8.07
C GLY A 142 -13.58 4.80 -7.04
N LEU A 143 -12.61 5.72 -7.07
CA LEU A 143 -11.55 5.81 -6.06
C LEU A 143 -12.13 5.95 -4.64
N ILE A 144 -13.05 6.88 -4.43
CA ILE A 144 -13.59 7.14 -3.09
C ILE A 144 -14.45 5.98 -2.59
N ASN A 145 -15.24 5.34 -3.46
CA ASN A 145 -15.97 4.13 -3.11
C ASN A 145 -15.01 2.98 -2.74
N PHE A 146 -13.91 2.83 -3.47
CA PHE A 146 -12.90 1.81 -3.15
C PHE A 146 -12.20 2.11 -1.82
N VAL A 147 -11.87 3.37 -1.52
CA VAL A 147 -11.35 3.77 -0.20
C VAL A 147 -12.32 3.38 0.92
N GLN A 148 -13.61 3.59 0.72
CA GLN A 148 -14.62 3.20 1.71
C GLN A 148 -14.70 1.68 1.86
N GLU A 149 -14.69 0.92 0.76
CA GLU A 149 -14.63 -0.54 0.78
C GLU A 149 -13.42 -1.05 1.59
N LEU A 150 -12.23 -0.46 1.35
CA LEU A 150 -11.02 -0.81 2.08
C LEU A 150 -11.13 -0.51 3.59
N ARG A 151 -11.79 0.59 3.98
CA ARG A 151 -12.08 0.91 5.39
C ARG A 151 -12.97 -0.14 6.03
N GLU A 152 -14.03 -0.56 5.35
CA GLU A 152 -14.97 -1.58 5.84
C GLU A 152 -14.26 -2.93 5.99
N LEU A 153 -13.54 -3.38 4.98
CA LEU A 153 -12.81 -4.65 5.01
C LEU A 153 -11.72 -4.69 6.08
N SER A 154 -11.08 -3.56 6.39
CA SER A 154 -10.05 -3.46 7.43
C SER A 154 -10.61 -3.34 8.85
N GLY A 155 -11.94 -3.35 9.02
CA GLY A 155 -12.58 -3.17 10.31
C GLY A 155 -12.52 -1.73 10.81
N GLY A 156 -12.54 -0.75 9.92
CA GLY A 156 -12.61 0.68 10.21
C GLY A 156 -11.27 1.38 10.37
N LYS A 157 -10.17 0.77 9.98
CA LYS A 157 -8.84 1.44 9.99
C LYS A 157 -8.82 2.62 9.02
N PRO A 158 -8.04 3.68 9.29
CA PRO A 158 -7.87 4.79 8.38
C PRO A 158 -7.32 4.33 7.02
N VAL A 159 -7.92 4.81 5.94
CA VAL A 159 -7.44 4.58 4.58
C VAL A 159 -7.28 5.92 3.90
N GLY A 160 -6.07 6.23 3.48
CA GLY A 160 -5.76 7.39 2.66
C GLY A 160 -5.25 6.97 1.29
N PHE A 161 -4.80 7.92 0.49
CA PHE A 161 -4.19 7.63 -0.80
C PHE A 161 -3.00 8.55 -1.08
N LYS A 162 -2.05 8.03 -1.83
CA LYS A 162 -0.86 8.73 -2.31
C LYS A 162 -0.95 8.94 -3.81
N LEU A 163 -0.72 10.17 -4.26
CA LEU A 163 -0.72 10.50 -5.68
C LEU A 163 0.31 11.58 -6.01
N CYS A 164 0.71 11.62 -7.28
CA CYS A 164 1.33 12.79 -7.89
C CYS A 164 0.22 13.65 -8.50
N ILE A 165 0.15 14.91 -8.11
CA ILE A 165 -0.83 15.86 -8.67
C ILE A 165 -0.26 16.43 -9.96
N GLY A 166 -0.72 15.91 -11.10
CA GLY A 166 -0.37 16.41 -12.43
C GLY A 166 -1.21 17.60 -12.86
N SER A 167 -2.47 17.60 -12.45
CA SER A 167 -3.44 18.66 -12.74
C SER A 167 -4.29 18.98 -11.52
N LYS A 168 -4.41 20.27 -11.21
CA LYS A 168 -5.28 20.74 -10.13
C LYS A 168 -6.75 20.32 -10.33
N HIS A 169 -7.22 20.23 -11.58
CA HIS A 169 -8.58 19.83 -11.89
C HIS A 169 -8.85 18.38 -11.50
N GLU A 170 -7.88 17.47 -11.71
CA GLU A 170 -8.00 16.08 -11.29
C GLU A 170 -8.07 15.95 -9.78
N PHE A 171 -7.23 16.72 -9.06
CA PHE A 171 -7.29 16.76 -7.59
C PHE A 171 -8.62 17.29 -7.08
N PHE A 172 -9.11 18.39 -7.65
CA PHE A 172 -10.42 18.94 -7.28
C PHE A 172 -11.57 18.00 -7.62
N ALA A 173 -11.47 17.20 -8.69
CA ALA A 173 -12.47 16.18 -8.99
C ALA A 173 -12.52 15.09 -7.90
N ILE A 174 -11.38 14.72 -7.32
CA ILE A 174 -11.34 13.81 -6.15
C ILE A 174 -12.00 14.48 -4.94
N CYS A 175 -11.64 15.72 -4.61
CA CYS A 175 -12.26 16.45 -3.49
C CYS A 175 -13.78 16.58 -3.67
N LYS A 176 -14.24 16.87 -4.88
CA LYS A 176 -15.67 16.92 -5.19
C LYS A 176 -16.36 15.56 -4.97
N ALA A 177 -15.73 14.47 -5.41
CA ALA A 177 -16.25 13.13 -5.18
C ALA A 177 -16.35 12.80 -3.68
N MET A 178 -15.35 13.20 -2.87
CA MET A 178 -15.39 13.05 -1.40
C MET A 178 -16.59 13.78 -0.81
N LEU A 179 -16.82 15.04 -1.19
CA LEU A 179 -17.95 15.83 -0.71
C LEU A 179 -19.30 15.22 -1.12
N GLU A 180 -19.44 14.82 -2.39
CA GLU A 180 -20.69 14.23 -2.91
C GLU A 180 -21.01 12.89 -2.23
N LEU A 181 -20.02 12.07 -1.97
CA LEU A 181 -20.18 10.74 -1.35
C LEU A 181 -20.12 10.80 0.19
N LYS A 182 -19.79 11.97 0.76
CA LYS A 182 -19.60 12.18 2.21
C LYS A 182 -18.59 11.21 2.84
N VAL A 183 -17.50 10.94 2.13
CA VAL A 183 -16.40 10.09 2.56
C VAL A 183 -15.15 10.95 2.74
N TYR A 184 -14.71 11.11 4.00
CA TYR A 184 -13.57 11.96 4.39
C TYR A 184 -12.49 11.14 5.08
#